data_53e321221a8857aa7da55f608c99ea16
#
_entry.id   53e321221a8857aa7da55f608c99ea16
#
_cell.length_a   1.000
_cell.length_b   1.000
_cell.length_c   1.000
_cell.angle_alpha   90.00
_cell.angle_beta   90.00
_cell.angle_gamma   90.00
#
_symmetry.space_group_name_H-M   'P 1'
#
loop_
_entity.id
_entity.type
_entity.pdbx_description
1 polymer ?
#
loop_
_entity_poly.entity_id
_entity_poly.type
_entity_poly.pdbx_seq_one_letter_code
_entity_poly.pdbx_strand_id
1 'polypeptide(L)'
;MDIEILSLIKPDIVLFIGDISDGSIKIIKKINLINIPSFVILGNHDRGKDSSGDTLIKQIRVLGEKYCAWDLNIFNNQINILSARPCSSGGGYYLSKEVKAVYGPISEQDSVKKFLKSSEKNIQNLPLIFMAHSGPSGLGSDPNSICGKDWKEPYCDWGDRDLAIAISEIQKTRKIDLVIFGHMHNRLKRNQGFRKMFKIDKKGTVYLNSAIVPRYKTNSKGELFVNFSWVEFVENKIKHISHRWYSESGEICEEEILF
;
A
#
# COMPACT_ATOMS: atom_id res chain seq x y z
N MET A 1 -9.13 18.49 1.98
CA MET A 1 -9.11 18.24 0.53
C MET A 1 -9.24 16.76 0.19
N ASP A 2 -8.27 15.86 0.48
CA ASP A 2 -8.41 14.43 0.12
C ASP A 2 -9.72 13.80 0.60
N ILE A 3 -10.13 14.10 1.84
CA ILE A 3 -11.37 13.58 2.45
C ILE A 3 -12.60 14.13 1.73
N GLU A 4 -12.58 15.37 1.34
CA GLU A 4 -13.68 16.03 0.61
C GLU A 4 -13.84 15.41 -0.78
N ILE A 5 -12.73 15.22 -1.51
CA ILE A 5 -12.75 14.57 -2.82
C ILE A 5 -13.23 13.12 -2.69
N LEU A 6 -12.76 12.34 -1.70
CA LEU A 6 -13.24 10.99 -1.44
C LEU A 6 -14.76 10.96 -1.23
N SER A 7 -15.33 11.97 -0.57
CA SER A 7 -16.78 12.08 -0.38
C SER A 7 -17.55 12.37 -1.69
N LEU A 8 -16.90 13.02 -2.66
CA LEU A 8 -17.48 13.30 -3.97
C LEU A 8 -17.39 12.09 -4.90
N ILE A 9 -16.23 11.43 -4.96
CA ILE A 9 -15.99 10.29 -5.87
C ILE A 9 -16.55 8.96 -5.35
N LYS A 10 -16.90 8.90 -4.05
CA LYS A 10 -17.63 7.81 -3.38
C LYS A 10 -17.10 6.41 -3.69
N PRO A 11 -15.82 6.09 -3.40
CA PRO A 11 -15.35 4.72 -3.51
C PRO A 11 -16.05 3.83 -2.47
N ASP A 12 -16.24 2.54 -2.77
CA ASP A 12 -16.79 1.58 -1.81
C ASP A 12 -15.85 1.36 -0.61
N ILE A 13 -14.54 1.46 -0.84
CA ILE A 13 -13.50 1.30 0.17
C ILE A 13 -12.27 2.13 -0.16
N VAL A 14 -11.55 2.58 0.87
CA VAL A 14 -10.27 3.29 0.74
C VAL A 14 -9.16 2.49 1.43
N LEU A 15 -8.08 2.22 0.70
CA LEU A 15 -6.88 1.58 1.22
C LEU A 15 -5.77 2.63 1.39
N PHE A 16 -5.38 2.91 2.64
CA PHE A 16 -4.24 3.75 2.95
C PHE A 16 -2.99 2.89 3.10
N ILE A 17 -2.06 3.03 2.17
CA ILE A 17 -0.88 2.14 2.05
C ILE A 17 0.41 2.71 2.65
N GLY A 18 0.29 3.56 3.66
CA GLY A 18 1.40 4.09 4.45
C GLY A 18 1.97 5.42 3.96
N ASP A 19 2.90 5.97 4.76
CA ASP A 19 3.51 7.29 4.59
C ASP A 19 2.46 8.42 4.48
N ILE A 20 1.47 8.34 5.36
CA ILE A 20 0.28 9.21 5.35
C ILE A 20 0.36 10.35 6.35
N SER A 21 1.13 10.20 7.43
CA SER A 21 1.08 11.10 8.57
C SER A 21 2.42 11.72 8.95
N ASP A 22 3.53 11.13 8.54
CA ASP A 22 4.89 11.45 9.04
C ASP A 22 4.93 11.51 10.59
N GLY A 23 4.20 10.60 11.23
CA GLY A 23 4.04 10.54 12.70
C GLY A 23 3.01 11.51 13.30
N SER A 24 2.31 12.30 12.48
CA SER A 24 1.35 13.30 12.94
C SER A 24 0.02 12.70 13.38
N ILE A 25 -0.27 12.69 14.67
CA ILE A 25 -1.57 12.28 15.24
C ILE A 25 -2.74 13.12 14.71
N LYS A 26 -2.50 14.40 14.38
CA LYS A 26 -3.55 15.27 13.81
C LYS A 26 -4.05 14.74 12.45
N ILE A 27 -3.14 14.24 11.61
CA ILE A 27 -3.50 13.66 10.31
C ILE A 27 -4.23 12.33 10.52
N ILE A 28 -3.73 11.47 11.41
CA ILE A 28 -4.37 10.20 11.75
C ILE A 28 -5.79 10.39 12.27
N LYS A 29 -6.03 11.38 13.12
CA LYS A 29 -7.39 11.73 13.58
C LYS A 29 -8.32 12.11 12.43
N LYS A 30 -7.82 12.85 11.43
CA LYS A 30 -8.61 13.19 10.23
C LYS A 30 -8.97 11.95 9.42
N ILE A 31 -8.02 11.02 9.22
CA ILE A 31 -8.26 9.75 8.53
C ILE A 31 -9.31 8.92 9.28
N ASN A 32 -9.24 8.91 10.62
CA ASN A 32 -10.20 8.16 11.42
C ASN A 32 -11.64 8.69 11.29
N LEU A 33 -11.81 9.97 10.98
CA LEU A 33 -13.12 10.60 10.77
C LEU A 33 -13.74 10.33 9.37
N ILE A 34 -13.02 9.64 8.47
CA ILE A 34 -13.57 9.29 7.16
C ILE A 34 -14.69 8.26 7.34
N ASN A 35 -15.88 8.57 6.84
CA ASN A 35 -17.06 7.71 6.94
C ASN A 35 -17.10 6.59 5.89
N ILE A 36 -16.20 6.62 4.90
CA ILE A 36 -16.06 5.55 3.91
C ILE A 36 -15.31 4.39 4.58
N PRO A 37 -15.73 3.13 4.38
CA PRO A 37 -14.97 1.97 4.83
C PRO A 37 -13.51 2.10 4.42
N SER A 38 -12.59 1.91 5.37
CA SER A 38 -11.17 2.13 5.09
C SER A 38 -10.28 1.25 5.93
N PHE A 39 -9.19 0.79 5.32
CA PHE A 39 -8.11 0.07 5.98
C PHE A 39 -6.80 0.83 5.83
N VAL A 40 -5.99 0.80 6.88
CA VAL A 40 -4.78 1.61 6.99
C VAL A 40 -3.61 0.73 7.40
N ILE A 41 -2.59 0.66 6.56
CA ILE A 41 -1.26 0.20 6.96
C ILE A 41 -0.35 1.43 7.13
N LEU A 42 0.46 1.45 8.18
CA LEU A 42 1.42 2.54 8.39
C LEU A 42 2.73 2.27 7.66
N GLY A 43 3.29 3.31 7.04
CA GLY A 43 4.55 3.28 6.33
C GLY A 43 5.76 3.61 7.20
N ASN A 44 6.96 3.58 6.60
CA ASN A 44 8.18 3.80 7.34
C ASN A 44 8.37 5.24 7.84
N HIS A 45 7.71 6.23 7.24
CA HIS A 45 7.69 7.61 7.74
C HIS A 45 6.68 7.80 8.88
N ASP A 46 5.67 6.95 8.99
CA ASP A 46 4.63 7.08 10.02
C ASP A 46 5.08 6.60 11.40
N ARG A 47 6.12 5.76 11.51
CA ARG A 47 6.54 5.11 12.76
C ARG A 47 6.95 6.07 13.87
N GLY A 48 7.20 7.35 13.55
CA GLY A 48 7.82 8.31 14.46
C GLY A 48 9.34 8.19 14.49
N LYS A 49 9.96 8.95 15.40
CA LYS A 49 11.43 8.98 15.60
C LYS A 49 11.84 8.59 17.02
N ASP A 50 10.88 8.22 17.85
CA ASP A 50 11.05 7.81 19.25
C ASP A 50 11.27 6.29 19.32
N SER A 51 12.42 5.87 19.78
CA SER A 51 12.76 4.42 19.88
C SER A 51 11.82 3.63 20.80
N SER A 52 11.01 4.32 21.64
CA SER A 52 9.98 3.69 22.49
C SER A 52 8.78 3.17 21.70
N GLY A 53 8.54 3.68 20.47
CA GLY A 53 7.37 3.38 19.68
C GLY A 53 6.08 4.07 20.14
N ASP A 54 6.15 5.04 21.05
CA ASP A 54 4.98 5.73 21.58
C ASP A 54 4.16 6.45 20.50
N THR A 55 4.85 7.05 19.51
CA THR A 55 4.18 7.68 18.38
C THR A 55 3.41 6.65 17.56
N LEU A 56 4.01 5.50 17.31
CA LEU A 56 3.38 4.40 16.56
C LEU A 56 2.16 3.86 17.33
N ILE A 57 2.31 3.58 18.64
CA ILE A 57 1.20 3.12 19.51
C ILE A 57 0.04 4.13 19.52
N LYS A 58 0.32 5.42 19.63
CA LYS A 58 -0.71 6.47 19.61
C LYS A 58 -1.48 6.48 18.30
N GLN A 59 -0.80 6.33 17.16
CA GLN A 59 -1.46 6.25 15.84
C GLN A 59 -2.34 5.01 15.74
N ILE A 60 -1.83 3.83 16.12
CA ILE A 60 -2.58 2.57 16.12
C ILE A 60 -3.85 2.70 16.97
N ARG A 61 -3.74 3.25 18.18
CA ARG A 61 -4.91 3.45 19.06
C ARG A 61 -5.95 4.38 18.46
N VAL A 62 -5.54 5.45 17.79
CA VAL A 62 -6.47 6.38 17.12
C VAL A 62 -7.15 5.74 15.94
N LEU A 63 -6.43 4.96 15.13
CA LEU A 63 -6.99 4.24 13.97
C LEU A 63 -7.97 3.13 14.38
N GLY A 64 -7.73 2.49 15.54
CA GLY A 64 -8.58 1.41 16.02
C GLY A 64 -8.75 0.29 14.98
N GLU A 65 -9.98 -0.06 14.66
CA GLU A 65 -10.32 -1.13 13.72
C GLU A 65 -9.90 -0.86 12.26
N LYS A 66 -9.63 0.38 11.90
CA LYS A 66 -9.10 0.71 10.56
C LYS A 66 -7.64 0.29 10.40
N TYR A 67 -6.90 0.13 11.51
CA TYR A 67 -5.50 -0.24 11.46
C TYR A 67 -5.31 -1.71 11.12
N CYS A 68 -4.42 -1.98 10.17
CA CYS A 68 -4.13 -3.34 9.69
C CYS A 68 -2.63 -3.62 9.73
N ALA A 69 -2.25 -4.80 10.26
CA ALA A 69 -0.87 -5.28 10.27
C ALA A 69 -0.85 -6.80 10.40
N TRP A 70 -0.34 -7.51 9.41
CA TRP A 70 -0.32 -8.97 9.35
C TRP A 70 -1.69 -9.62 9.60
N ASP A 71 -2.77 -8.95 9.23
CA ASP A 71 -4.11 -9.45 9.47
C ASP A 71 -4.95 -9.48 8.21
N LEU A 72 -5.98 -10.33 8.22
CA LEU A 72 -6.96 -10.43 7.15
C LEU A 72 -8.24 -9.72 7.57
N ASN A 73 -8.69 -8.82 6.72
CA ASN A 73 -9.96 -8.13 6.81
C ASN A 73 -10.84 -8.57 5.63
N ILE A 74 -12.15 -8.69 5.87
CA ILE A 74 -13.12 -9.05 4.84
C ILE A 74 -14.05 -7.86 4.64
N PHE A 75 -14.03 -7.28 3.45
CA PHE A 75 -14.89 -6.17 3.11
C PHE A 75 -16.21 -6.68 2.53
N ASN A 76 -17.33 -6.40 3.20
CA ASN A 76 -18.71 -6.68 2.78
C ASN A 76 -18.97 -8.11 2.26
N ASN A 77 -18.21 -9.11 2.71
CA ASN A 77 -18.22 -10.47 2.15
C ASN A 77 -17.97 -10.51 0.63
N GLN A 78 -17.19 -9.56 0.09
CA GLN A 78 -16.89 -9.45 -1.33
C GLN A 78 -15.39 -9.54 -1.63
N ILE A 79 -14.53 -9.05 -0.73
CA ILE A 79 -13.08 -9.00 -0.95
C ILE A 79 -12.35 -9.37 0.34
N ASN A 80 -11.36 -10.25 0.22
CA ASN A 80 -10.37 -10.50 1.26
C ASN A 80 -9.20 -9.53 1.12
N ILE A 81 -8.84 -8.84 2.19
CA ILE A 81 -7.72 -7.89 2.23
C ILE A 81 -6.73 -8.34 3.29
N LEU A 82 -5.59 -8.87 2.87
CA LEU A 82 -4.51 -9.29 3.75
C LEU A 82 -3.46 -8.19 3.83
N SER A 83 -3.30 -7.61 5.01
CA SER A 83 -2.34 -6.53 5.23
C SER A 83 -0.94 -7.08 5.54
N ALA A 84 0.05 -6.37 5.02
CA ALA A 84 1.46 -6.71 5.17
C ALA A 84 2.06 -6.22 6.49
N ARG A 85 3.38 -6.35 6.60
CA ARG A 85 4.18 -5.86 7.71
C ARG A 85 4.12 -4.32 7.77
N PRO A 86 3.78 -3.71 8.91
CA PRO A 86 3.72 -2.26 9.04
C PRO A 86 5.11 -1.63 9.03
N CYS A 87 5.18 -0.39 8.62
CA CYS A 87 6.38 0.46 8.65
C CYS A 87 7.60 -0.14 7.93
N SER A 88 7.37 -0.94 6.88
CA SER A 88 8.46 -1.46 6.07
C SER A 88 9.13 -0.36 5.26
N SER A 89 10.44 -0.39 5.18
CA SER A 89 11.25 0.49 4.33
C SER A 89 11.82 -0.24 3.10
N GLY A 90 11.33 -1.45 2.81
CA GLY A 90 11.88 -2.26 1.73
C GLY A 90 13.30 -2.77 2.01
N GLY A 91 13.98 -3.21 0.95
CA GLY A 91 15.38 -3.65 1.03
C GLY A 91 15.58 -5.00 1.73
N GLY A 92 14.60 -5.91 1.62
CA GLY A 92 14.63 -7.24 2.23
C GLY A 92 13.80 -7.30 3.51
N TYR A 93 14.39 -7.75 4.61
CA TYR A 93 13.70 -7.85 5.90
C TYR A 93 14.40 -7.04 6.98
N TYR A 94 13.72 -6.05 7.51
CA TYR A 94 14.20 -5.23 8.62
C TYR A 94 13.02 -4.73 9.46
N LEU A 95 13.14 -4.82 10.78
CA LEU A 95 12.22 -4.17 11.72
C LEU A 95 12.92 -3.00 12.38
N SER A 96 12.32 -1.81 12.28
CA SER A 96 12.81 -0.63 12.98
C SER A 96 12.70 -0.80 14.52
N LYS A 97 13.39 0.05 15.26
CA LYS A 97 13.34 0.04 16.74
C LYS A 97 11.92 0.28 17.25
N GLU A 98 11.20 1.21 16.62
CA GLU A 98 9.83 1.56 16.95
C GLU A 98 8.88 0.38 16.75
N VAL A 99 9.01 -0.34 15.63
CA VAL A 99 8.20 -1.54 15.36
C VAL A 99 8.53 -2.66 16.34
N LYS A 100 9.82 -2.86 16.66
CA LYS A 100 10.24 -3.84 17.69
C LYS A 100 9.71 -3.49 19.09
N ALA A 101 9.65 -2.21 19.43
CA ALA A 101 9.12 -1.79 20.72
C ALA A 101 7.61 -2.09 20.84
N VAL A 102 6.85 -1.99 19.73
CA VAL A 102 5.39 -2.22 19.71
C VAL A 102 5.04 -3.70 19.59
N TYR A 103 5.74 -4.45 18.72
CA TYR A 103 5.37 -5.82 18.35
C TYR A 103 6.32 -6.89 18.89
N GLY A 104 7.41 -6.48 19.53
CA GLY A 104 8.49 -7.37 19.91
C GLY A 104 9.42 -7.73 18.73
N PRO A 105 10.44 -8.54 18.99
CA PRO A 105 11.32 -9.04 17.95
C PRO A 105 10.59 -10.11 17.13
N ILE A 106 10.31 -9.80 15.86
CA ILE A 106 9.70 -10.72 14.89
C ILE A 106 10.77 -11.03 13.85
N SER A 107 11.09 -12.30 13.63
CA SER A 107 11.97 -12.72 12.55
C SER A 107 11.28 -12.70 11.20
N GLU A 108 12.04 -12.77 10.10
CA GLU A 108 11.47 -12.89 8.75
C GLU A 108 10.53 -14.11 8.65
N GLN A 109 10.96 -15.24 9.21
CA GLN A 109 10.14 -16.46 9.23
C GLN A 109 8.87 -16.31 10.05
N ASP A 110 8.91 -15.59 11.18
CA ASP A 110 7.72 -15.35 11.98
C ASP A 110 6.75 -14.35 11.30
N SER A 111 7.29 -13.37 10.56
CA SER A 111 6.49 -12.51 9.70
C SER A 111 5.75 -13.33 8.64
N VAL A 112 6.44 -14.23 7.94
CA VAL A 112 5.83 -15.14 6.97
C VAL A 112 4.75 -16.01 7.63
N LYS A 113 5.02 -16.62 8.79
CA LYS A 113 4.01 -17.42 9.53
C LYS A 113 2.77 -16.60 9.88
N LYS A 114 2.92 -15.32 10.25
CA LYS A 114 1.78 -14.44 10.52
C LYS A 114 0.91 -14.24 9.27
N PHE A 115 1.51 -14.01 8.10
CA PHE A 115 0.78 -13.93 6.83
C PHE A 115 0.00 -15.21 6.54
N LEU A 116 0.67 -16.37 6.62
CA LEU A 116 0.05 -17.66 6.32
C LEU A 116 -1.11 -17.93 7.25
N LYS A 117 -0.93 -17.78 8.57
CA LYS A 117 -1.98 -17.94 9.57
C LYS A 117 -3.17 -17.01 9.32
N SER A 118 -2.92 -15.73 8.99
CA SER A 118 -3.99 -14.79 8.70
C SER A 118 -4.71 -15.14 7.39
N SER A 119 -3.98 -15.65 6.39
CA SER A 119 -4.58 -16.08 5.13
C SER A 119 -5.55 -17.26 5.27
N GLU A 120 -5.44 -18.08 6.32
CA GLU A 120 -6.36 -19.19 6.59
C GLU A 120 -7.80 -18.72 6.89
N LYS A 121 -7.96 -17.50 7.39
CA LYS A 121 -9.26 -16.88 7.71
C LYS A 121 -10.04 -16.42 6.47
N ASN A 122 -9.45 -16.51 5.28
CA ASN A 122 -10.05 -15.97 4.06
C ASN A 122 -11.31 -16.72 3.64
N ILE A 123 -12.27 -16.00 3.06
CA ILE A 123 -13.42 -16.62 2.38
C ILE A 123 -12.94 -17.10 1.01
N GLN A 124 -13.10 -18.40 0.75
CA GLN A 124 -12.78 -18.98 -0.55
C GLN A 124 -13.68 -18.37 -1.64
N ASN A 125 -13.18 -18.33 -2.86
CA ASN A 125 -13.87 -17.79 -4.04
C ASN A 125 -14.06 -16.26 -4.06
N LEU A 126 -13.67 -15.53 -3.02
CA LEU A 126 -13.58 -14.08 -3.09
C LEU A 126 -12.18 -13.63 -3.55
N PRO A 127 -12.07 -12.50 -4.25
CA PRO A 127 -10.76 -11.92 -4.56
C PRO A 127 -9.89 -11.77 -3.32
N LEU A 128 -8.58 -12.01 -3.47
CA LEU A 128 -7.59 -11.75 -2.43
C LEU A 128 -6.68 -10.60 -2.86
N ILE A 129 -6.70 -9.54 -2.06
CA ILE A 129 -5.82 -8.38 -2.17
C ILE A 129 -4.79 -8.42 -1.06
N PHE A 130 -3.51 -8.27 -1.40
CA PHE A 130 -2.47 -7.89 -0.44
C PHE A 130 -2.35 -6.37 -0.40
N MET A 131 -2.43 -5.79 0.79
CA MET A 131 -2.21 -4.39 1.06
C MET A 131 -0.89 -4.22 1.80
N ALA A 132 0.09 -3.55 1.20
CA ALA A 132 1.42 -3.37 1.74
C ALA A 132 1.88 -1.91 1.65
N HIS A 133 2.84 -1.51 2.51
CA HIS A 133 3.53 -0.24 2.30
C HIS A 133 4.63 -0.37 1.25
N SER A 134 5.55 -1.30 1.43
CA SER A 134 6.57 -1.66 0.43
C SER A 134 6.15 -2.91 -0.34
N GLY A 135 6.42 -2.94 -1.66
CA GLY A 135 6.11 -4.11 -2.48
C GLY A 135 7.02 -5.30 -2.22
N PRO A 136 6.66 -6.49 -2.72
CA PRO A 136 7.46 -7.69 -2.53
C PRO A 136 8.74 -7.67 -3.37
N SER A 137 9.78 -8.38 -2.91
CA SER A 137 10.96 -8.67 -3.73
C SER A 137 10.63 -9.63 -4.89
N GLY A 138 11.51 -9.67 -5.90
CA GLY A 138 11.32 -10.52 -7.11
C GLY A 138 10.66 -9.80 -8.28
N LEU A 139 10.40 -8.48 -8.16
CA LEU A 139 9.74 -7.72 -9.22
C LEU A 139 10.70 -7.00 -10.18
N GLY A 140 12.00 -7.10 -9.97
CA GLY A 140 13.06 -6.58 -10.82
C GLY A 140 14.07 -5.71 -10.09
N SER A 141 15.30 -5.65 -10.63
CA SER A 141 16.46 -5.01 -9.99
C SER A 141 16.90 -3.70 -10.63
N ASP A 142 16.35 -3.38 -11.81
CA ASP A 142 16.68 -2.11 -12.48
C ASP A 142 16.10 -0.93 -11.71
N PRO A 143 16.69 0.27 -11.80
CA PRO A 143 16.19 1.45 -11.11
C PRO A 143 14.72 1.76 -11.39
N ASN A 144 14.27 1.53 -12.63
CA ASN A 144 12.89 1.75 -13.06
C ASN A 144 11.96 0.54 -12.83
N SER A 145 12.46 -0.57 -12.29
CA SER A 145 11.61 -1.68 -11.87
C SER A 145 10.65 -1.26 -10.77
N ILE A 146 9.49 -1.91 -10.68
CA ILE A 146 8.39 -1.48 -9.78
C ILE A 146 8.81 -1.36 -8.30
N CYS A 147 9.79 -2.19 -7.85
CA CYS A 147 10.44 -2.11 -6.54
C CYS A 147 11.95 -1.85 -6.63
N GLY A 148 12.46 -1.35 -7.76
CA GLY A 148 13.89 -1.14 -7.97
C GLY A 148 14.45 0.03 -7.16
N LYS A 149 15.65 -0.12 -6.62
CA LYS A 149 16.39 0.93 -5.92
C LYS A 149 17.02 1.89 -6.94
N ASP A 150 16.75 3.18 -6.85
CA ASP A 150 17.15 4.19 -7.84
C ASP A 150 18.04 5.33 -7.31
N TRP A 151 18.33 5.37 -5.98
CA TRP A 151 19.03 6.50 -5.36
C TRP A 151 20.54 6.31 -5.21
N LYS A 152 21.03 5.08 -5.24
CA LYS A 152 22.46 4.75 -5.06
C LYS A 152 22.79 3.38 -5.65
N GLU A 153 23.91 3.32 -6.39
CA GLU A 153 24.47 2.04 -6.85
C GLU A 153 25.08 1.23 -5.67
N PRO A 154 25.14 -0.12 -5.78
CA PRO A 154 24.56 -0.87 -6.88
C PRO A 154 23.02 -0.83 -6.86
N TYR A 155 22.42 -0.76 -8.04
CA TYR A 155 20.98 -0.90 -8.19
C TYR A 155 20.58 -2.33 -7.86
N CYS A 156 19.43 -2.50 -7.23
CA CYS A 156 18.95 -3.82 -6.82
C CYS A 156 17.44 -3.79 -6.58
N ASP A 157 16.85 -4.96 -6.46
CA ASP A 157 15.49 -5.11 -5.95
C ASP A 157 15.43 -4.61 -4.50
N TRP A 158 14.47 -3.74 -4.21
CA TRP A 158 14.28 -3.16 -2.88
C TRP A 158 12.97 -3.60 -2.21
N GLY A 159 12.35 -4.66 -2.72
CA GLY A 159 11.12 -5.21 -2.16
C GLY A 159 11.32 -5.95 -0.83
N ASP A 160 10.19 -6.25 -0.18
CA ASP A 160 10.12 -7.02 1.06
C ASP A 160 10.20 -8.52 0.78
N ARG A 161 11.16 -9.20 1.44
CA ARG A 161 11.37 -10.65 1.25
C ARG A 161 10.30 -11.49 1.94
N ASP A 162 9.91 -11.13 3.15
CA ASP A 162 8.85 -11.84 3.88
C ASP A 162 7.51 -11.81 3.12
N LEU A 163 7.18 -10.66 2.51
CA LEU A 163 5.99 -10.52 1.66
C LEU A 163 6.09 -11.40 0.40
N ALA A 164 7.26 -11.43 -0.25
CA ALA A 164 7.48 -12.26 -1.44
C ALA A 164 7.34 -13.75 -1.13
N ILE A 165 7.91 -14.21 -0.01
CA ILE A 165 7.79 -15.60 0.45
C ILE A 165 6.33 -15.93 0.75
N ALA A 166 5.62 -15.07 1.49
CA ALA A 166 4.21 -15.29 1.83
C ALA A 166 3.33 -15.37 0.57
N ILE A 167 3.53 -14.48 -0.41
CA ILE A 167 2.85 -14.51 -1.71
C ILE A 167 3.11 -15.83 -2.40
N SER A 168 4.36 -16.26 -2.49
CA SER A 168 4.75 -17.52 -3.15
C SER A 168 4.09 -18.74 -2.51
N GLU A 169 4.04 -18.79 -1.16
CA GLU A 169 3.41 -19.89 -0.42
C GLU A 169 1.88 -19.91 -0.63
N ILE A 170 1.22 -18.78 -0.48
CA ILE A 170 -0.25 -18.66 -0.66
C ILE A 170 -0.64 -18.99 -2.11
N GLN A 171 0.15 -18.58 -3.08
CA GLN A 171 -0.08 -18.89 -4.50
C GLN A 171 0.03 -20.39 -4.86
N LYS A 172 0.46 -21.26 -3.94
CA LYS A 172 0.42 -22.71 -4.13
C LYS A 172 -1.00 -23.28 -3.99
N THR A 173 -1.86 -22.63 -3.23
CA THR A 173 -3.18 -23.10 -2.86
C THR A 173 -4.32 -22.25 -3.40
N ARG A 174 -4.08 -20.98 -3.70
CA ARG A 174 -5.08 -20.06 -4.26
C ARG A 174 -4.45 -18.93 -5.08
N LYS A 175 -5.27 -18.33 -5.94
CA LYS A 175 -4.91 -17.12 -6.67
C LYS A 175 -4.85 -15.91 -5.72
N ILE A 176 -3.87 -15.05 -5.92
CA ILE A 176 -3.85 -13.68 -5.41
C ILE A 176 -4.19 -12.76 -6.58
N ASP A 177 -5.22 -11.94 -6.44
CA ASP A 177 -5.69 -11.11 -7.55
C ASP A 177 -4.90 -9.81 -7.67
N LEU A 178 -4.59 -9.16 -6.52
CA LEU A 178 -3.90 -7.88 -6.48
C LEU A 178 -2.92 -7.82 -5.30
N VAL A 179 -1.75 -7.26 -5.54
CA VAL A 179 -0.80 -6.78 -4.52
C VAL A 179 -0.64 -5.29 -4.72
N ILE A 180 -1.25 -4.49 -3.84
CA ILE A 180 -1.18 -3.02 -3.88
C ILE A 180 -0.20 -2.50 -2.84
N PHE A 181 0.68 -1.58 -3.25
CA PHE A 181 1.72 -1.02 -2.39
C PHE A 181 2.13 0.39 -2.85
N GLY A 182 3.00 1.03 -2.08
CA GLY A 182 3.55 2.35 -2.34
C GLY A 182 5.07 2.39 -2.16
N HIS A 183 5.56 3.29 -1.30
CA HIS A 183 6.95 3.47 -0.90
C HIS A 183 7.90 3.92 -2.02
N MET A 184 7.96 3.19 -3.13
CA MET A 184 8.84 3.48 -4.26
C MET A 184 8.15 4.47 -5.20
N HIS A 185 8.51 5.76 -5.08
CA HIS A 185 7.88 6.84 -5.84
C HIS A 185 7.97 6.66 -7.35
N ASN A 186 6.97 7.15 -8.08
CA ASN A 186 6.90 7.05 -9.54
C ASN A 186 8.04 7.78 -10.26
N ARG A 187 8.47 8.95 -9.75
CA ARG A 187 9.62 9.68 -10.30
C ARG A 187 10.92 9.11 -9.75
N LEU A 188 11.82 8.73 -10.65
CA LEU A 188 13.15 8.26 -10.29
C LEU A 188 14.00 9.43 -9.78
N LYS A 189 14.90 9.14 -8.84
CA LYS A 189 15.87 10.12 -8.35
C LYS A 189 16.72 10.68 -9.49
N ARG A 190 17.23 11.91 -9.34
CA ARG A 190 18.10 12.57 -10.29
C ARG A 190 17.52 12.74 -11.70
N ASN A 191 16.17 12.85 -11.82
CA ASN A 191 15.48 13.04 -13.11
C ASN A 191 15.73 11.92 -14.14
N GLN A 192 15.96 10.69 -13.68
CA GLN A 192 16.21 9.53 -14.55
C GLN A 192 14.93 8.95 -15.19
N GLY A 193 13.83 9.67 -15.15
CA GLY A 193 12.55 9.25 -15.73
C GLY A 193 11.56 8.70 -14.71
N PHE A 194 10.80 7.71 -15.14
CA PHE A 194 9.69 7.17 -14.36
C PHE A 194 9.83 5.68 -14.08
N ARG A 195 9.32 5.27 -12.95
CA ARG A 195 9.22 3.90 -12.48
C ARG A 195 8.04 3.20 -13.16
N LYS A 196 8.17 1.90 -13.41
CA LYS A 196 7.04 1.05 -13.76
C LYS A 196 6.12 0.94 -12.56
N MET A 197 4.87 1.33 -12.73
CA MET A 197 3.88 1.34 -11.64
C MET A 197 2.99 0.10 -11.63
N PHE A 198 3.11 -0.76 -12.63
CA PHE A 198 2.25 -1.89 -12.85
C PHE A 198 3.03 -3.10 -13.39
N LYS A 199 2.65 -4.32 -12.97
CA LYS A 199 3.19 -5.58 -13.48
C LYS A 199 2.18 -6.71 -13.24
N ILE A 200 2.13 -7.69 -14.16
CA ILE A 200 1.40 -8.95 -13.96
C ILE A 200 2.42 -10.09 -13.96
N ASP A 201 2.31 -11.02 -13.05
CA ASP A 201 3.14 -12.22 -13.02
C ASP A 201 2.54 -13.36 -13.88
N LYS A 202 3.30 -14.46 -14.00
CA LYS A 202 2.88 -15.63 -14.78
C LYS A 202 1.65 -16.35 -14.19
N LYS A 203 1.30 -16.09 -12.94
CA LYS A 203 0.12 -16.66 -12.27
C LYS A 203 -1.11 -15.74 -12.37
N GLY A 204 -0.96 -14.59 -13.04
CA GLY A 204 -2.01 -13.61 -13.23
C GLY A 204 -2.25 -12.71 -12.01
N THR A 205 -1.30 -12.64 -11.06
CA THR A 205 -1.34 -11.69 -9.97
C THR A 205 -0.91 -10.32 -10.47
N VAL A 206 -1.73 -9.32 -10.20
CA VAL A 206 -1.45 -7.92 -10.52
C VAL A 206 -0.66 -7.29 -9.36
N TYR A 207 0.42 -6.60 -9.68
CA TYR A 207 1.22 -5.77 -8.78
C TYR A 207 1.03 -4.31 -9.16
N LEU A 208 0.47 -3.52 -8.23
CA LEU A 208 0.18 -2.10 -8.43
C LEU A 208 0.97 -1.28 -7.41
N ASN A 209 1.86 -0.43 -7.89
CA ASN A 209 2.49 0.60 -7.09
C ASN A 209 1.65 1.89 -7.19
N SER A 210 1.12 2.37 -6.07
CA SER A 210 0.24 3.55 -6.01
C SER A 210 0.99 4.82 -5.58
N ALA A 211 2.33 4.81 -5.51
CA ALA A 211 3.12 5.94 -5.03
C ALA A 211 3.36 7.00 -6.12
N ILE A 212 2.30 7.60 -6.64
CA ILE A 212 2.37 8.82 -7.44
C ILE A 212 2.69 9.98 -6.51
N VAL A 213 3.95 10.45 -6.52
CA VAL A 213 4.44 11.50 -5.64
C VAL A 213 5.14 12.60 -6.45
N PRO A 214 4.78 13.88 -6.25
CA PRO A 214 3.75 14.40 -5.33
C PRO A 214 2.33 14.01 -5.75
N ARG A 215 1.46 13.78 -4.75
CA ARG A 215 0.04 13.45 -4.97
C ARG A 215 -0.82 14.66 -5.33
N TYR A 216 -0.24 15.84 -5.29
CA TYR A 216 -0.87 17.10 -5.60
C TYR A 216 -0.12 17.78 -6.73
N LYS A 217 -0.85 18.36 -7.65
CA LYS A 217 -0.31 19.25 -8.68
C LYS A 217 -1.27 20.38 -8.95
N THR A 218 -0.75 21.51 -9.45
CA THR A 218 -1.54 22.63 -9.94
C THR A 218 -1.33 22.78 -11.43
N ASN A 219 -2.39 23.17 -12.15
CA ASN A 219 -2.26 23.55 -13.54
C ASN A 219 -1.84 25.02 -13.68
N SER A 220 -1.73 25.50 -14.92
CA SER A 220 -1.35 26.90 -15.23
C SER A 220 -2.38 27.94 -14.74
N LYS A 221 -3.60 27.54 -14.43
CA LYS A 221 -4.66 28.39 -13.86
C LYS A 221 -4.69 28.38 -12.33
N GLY A 222 -3.77 27.61 -11.67
CA GLY A 222 -3.75 27.47 -10.23
C GLY A 222 -4.78 26.47 -9.68
N GLU A 223 -5.49 25.72 -10.51
CA GLU A 223 -6.42 24.69 -10.08
C GLU A 223 -5.65 23.49 -9.52
N LEU A 224 -6.08 23.01 -8.37
CA LEU A 224 -5.43 21.94 -7.65
C LEU A 224 -6.01 20.57 -8.02
N PHE A 225 -5.14 19.61 -8.29
CA PHE A 225 -5.49 18.22 -8.59
C PHE A 225 -4.86 17.26 -7.59
N VAL A 226 -5.59 16.19 -7.28
CA VAL A 226 -5.18 15.12 -6.36
C VAL A 226 -5.17 13.79 -7.08
N ASN A 227 -4.13 12.99 -6.85
CA ASN A 227 -4.01 11.67 -7.44
C ASN A 227 -4.54 10.57 -6.50
N PHE A 228 -5.30 9.65 -7.06
CA PHE A 228 -5.64 8.36 -6.48
C PHE A 228 -5.39 7.24 -7.47
N SER A 229 -4.93 6.09 -6.99
CA SER A 229 -5.01 4.85 -7.75
C SER A 229 -6.41 4.27 -7.59
N TRP A 230 -7.01 3.89 -8.71
CA TRP A 230 -8.38 3.37 -8.77
C TRP A 230 -8.38 1.93 -9.24
N VAL A 231 -9.12 1.07 -8.56
CA VAL A 231 -9.26 -0.35 -8.92
C VAL A 231 -10.74 -0.71 -8.89
N GLU A 232 -11.22 -1.32 -9.96
CA GLU A 232 -12.60 -1.80 -10.07
C GLU A 232 -12.65 -3.32 -10.16
N PHE A 233 -13.47 -3.91 -9.29
CA PHE A 233 -13.82 -5.33 -9.36
C PHE A 233 -15.25 -5.50 -9.86
N VAL A 234 -15.42 -6.39 -10.83
CA VAL A 234 -16.75 -6.82 -11.33
C VAL A 234 -16.75 -8.34 -11.32
N GLU A 235 -17.78 -8.94 -10.74
CA GLU A 235 -17.91 -10.40 -10.66
C GLU A 235 -16.63 -11.09 -10.12
N ASN A 236 -16.08 -10.55 -9.04
CA ASN A 236 -14.86 -11.04 -8.39
C ASN A 236 -13.59 -10.99 -9.27
N LYS A 237 -13.57 -10.19 -10.32
CA LYS A 237 -12.41 -10.01 -11.21
C LYS A 237 -12.03 -8.54 -11.31
N ILE A 238 -10.75 -8.27 -11.39
CA ILE A 238 -10.28 -6.93 -11.72
C ILE A 238 -10.78 -6.58 -13.13
N LYS A 239 -11.49 -5.47 -13.25
CA LYS A 239 -12.02 -4.97 -14.52
C LYS A 239 -11.24 -3.76 -15.02
N HIS A 240 -10.77 -2.92 -14.10
CA HIS A 240 -10.07 -1.69 -14.44
C HIS A 240 -9.08 -1.31 -13.35
N ILE A 241 -7.91 -0.81 -13.75
CA ILE A 241 -6.91 -0.19 -12.88
C ILE A 241 -6.38 1.04 -13.57
N SER A 242 -6.34 2.17 -12.83
CA SER A 242 -5.79 3.42 -13.33
C SER A 242 -5.20 4.29 -12.22
N HIS A 243 -4.36 5.25 -12.60
CA HIS A 243 -4.01 6.41 -11.80
C HIS A 243 -4.82 7.60 -12.28
N ARG A 244 -5.65 8.18 -11.41
CA ARG A 244 -6.57 9.27 -11.72
C ARG A 244 -6.20 10.54 -11.00
N TRP A 245 -6.24 11.66 -11.71
CA TRP A 245 -6.15 12.98 -11.13
C TRP A 245 -7.53 13.60 -11.09
N TYR A 246 -7.95 13.98 -9.90
CA TYR A 246 -9.26 14.59 -9.65
C TYR A 246 -9.12 16.06 -9.33
N SER A 247 -10.04 16.88 -9.85
CA SER A 247 -10.24 18.26 -9.44
C SER A 247 -10.83 18.35 -8.05
N GLU A 248 -10.89 19.55 -7.48
CA GLU A 248 -11.57 19.81 -6.21
C GLU A 248 -13.09 19.53 -6.29
N SER A 249 -13.70 19.55 -7.49
CA SER A 249 -15.09 19.15 -7.72
C SER A 249 -15.30 17.63 -7.80
N GLY A 250 -14.23 16.82 -7.78
CA GLY A 250 -14.29 15.37 -7.90
C GLY A 250 -14.37 14.86 -9.33
N GLU A 251 -14.13 15.72 -10.34
CA GLU A 251 -14.08 15.32 -11.75
C GLU A 251 -12.71 14.72 -12.09
N ILE A 252 -12.70 13.69 -12.94
CA ILE A 252 -11.45 13.10 -13.46
C ILE A 252 -10.90 14.05 -14.53
N CYS A 253 -9.73 14.64 -14.26
CA CYS A 253 -9.04 15.54 -15.17
C CYS A 253 -8.02 14.82 -16.04
N GLU A 254 -7.37 13.78 -15.49
CA GLU A 254 -6.42 12.94 -16.21
C GLU A 254 -6.53 11.51 -15.68
N GLU A 255 -6.35 10.56 -16.57
CA GLU A 255 -6.34 9.14 -16.22
C GLU A 255 -5.25 8.40 -17.01
N GLU A 256 -4.41 7.66 -16.30
CA GLU A 256 -3.47 6.69 -16.86
C GLU A 256 -4.05 5.29 -16.62
N ILE A 257 -4.56 4.67 -17.67
CA ILE A 257 -5.10 3.31 -17.63
C ILE A 257 -3.93 2.31 -17.62
N LEU A 258 -3.94 1.39 -16.65
CA LEU A 258 -2.91 0.38 -16.44
C LEU A 258 -3.40 -1.04 -16.77
N PHE A 259 -4.75 -1.27 -16.62
CA PHE A 259 -5.38 -2.57 -16.86
C PHE A 259 -6.81 -2.40 -17.31
#